data_e2d9702540c668feb4bc273165e014ac
#
_entry.id   e2d9702540c668feb4bc273165e014ac
#
_cell.length_a   1.000
_cell.length_b   1.000
_cell.length_c   1.000
_cell.angle_alpha   90.00
_cell.angle_beta   90.00
_cell.angle_gamma   90.00
#
_symmetry.space_group_name_H-M   'P 1'
#
loop_
_entity.id
_entity.type
_entity.pdbx_description
1 polymer ?
#
loop_
_entity_poly.entity_id
_entity_poly.type
_entity_poly.pdbx_seq_one_letter_code
_entity_poly.pdbx_strand_id
1 'polypeptide(L)'
;LLLATFGFGAIGFIDDFRKLILKRSLGLTAKQKIILQVALSFLIAILCFIFQNDTITKLWIPFTDIRLNVSILGIPIMMFIMIGTSNAVNLTDGLDGLSTQVSIPVFLTFIILSQNIEDELFASIMLGSVLGFLFYNSNPASVFMGDTGSMAIGGAVVGLAINMGITLFLIILGGVYVAEALSVIIQVASY
;
A
#
# COMPACT_ATOMS: atom_id res chain seq x y z
N LEU A 1 7.80 -8.65 -1.62
CA LEU A 1 7.42 -7.98 -0.38
C LEU A 1 8.34 -6.81 -0.06
N LEU A 2 9.61 -7.05 0.27
CA LEU A 2 10.56 -6.01 0.72
C LEU A 2 10.74 -4.89 -0.30
N LEU A 3 10.85 -5.20 -1.60
CA LEU A 3 11.00 -4.19 -2.64
C LEU A 3 9.80 -3.23 -2.71
N ALA A 4 8.58 -3.73 -2.54
CA ALA A 4 7.39 -2.87 -2.50
C ALA A 4 7.39 -2.00 -1.23
N THR A 5 7.61 -2.59 -0.06
CA THR A 5 7.61 -1.88 1.22
C THR A 5 8.67 -0.78 1.26
N PHE A 6 9.93 -1.14 1.05
CA PHE A 6 11.03 -0.16 1.10
C PHE A 6 11.03 0.78 -0.09
N GLY A 7 10.61 0.32 -1.27
CA GLY A 7 10.56 1.16 -2.46
C GLY A 7 9.52 2.27 -2.35
N PHE A 8 8.29 1.95 -1.95
CA PHE A 8 7.26 2.97 -1.71
C PHE A 8 7.62 3.83 -0.49
N GLY A 9 8.16 3.24 0.59
CA GLY A 9 8.67 3.99 1.74
C GLY A 9 9.79 4.96 1.36
N ALA A 10 10.70 4.58 0.46
CA ALA A 10 11.77 5.48 -0.04
C ALA A 10 11.20 6.67 -0.83
N ILE A 11 10.14 6.46 -1.63
CA ILE A 11 9.45 7.56 -2.32
C ILE A 11 8.87 8.54 -1.28
N GLY A 12 8.18 8.02 -0.26
CA GLY A 12 7.66 8.82 0.86
C GLY A 12 8.78 9.54 1.61
N PHE A 13 9.88 8.86 1.89
CA PHE A 13 11.05 9.46 2.56
C PHE A 13 11.64 10.62 1.76
N ILE A 14 11.79 10.48 0.45
CA ILE A 14 12.27 11.57 -0.41
C ILE A 14 11.32 12.77 -0.35
N ASP A 15 10.01 12.52 -0.31
CA ASP A 15 9.00 13.58 -0.18
C ASP A 15 9.13 14.32 1.15
N ASP A 16 9.14 13.60 2.27
CA ASP A 16 9.25 14.16 3.61
C ASP A 16 10.60 14.86 3.83
N PHE A 17 11.69 14.25 3.37
CA PHE A 17 13.03 14.82 3.47
C PHE A 17 13.16 16.16 2.72
N ARG A 18 12.54 16.25 1.53
CA ARG A 18 12.50 17.50 0.78
C ARG A 18 11.67 18.57 1.48
N LYS A 19 10.56 18.21 2.11
CA LYS A 19 9.78 19.16 2.94
C LYS A 19 10.63 19.76 4.05
N LEU A 20 11.43 18.92 4.75
CA LEU A 20 12.32 19.35 5.83
C LEU A 20 13.44 20.26 5.35
N ILE A 21 14.19 19.87 4.30
CA ILE A 21 15.33 20.65 3.79
C ILE A 21 14.88 21.98 3.20
N LEU A 22 13.83 21.96 2.39
CA LEU A 22 13.35 23.15 1.69
C LEU A 22 12.50 24.05 2.60
N LYS A 23 12.19 23.58 3.84
CA LYS A 23 11.31 24.28 4.79
C LYS A 23 10.00 24.73 4.12
N ARG A 24 9.41 23.83 3.31
CA ARG A 24 8.17 24.06 2.55
C ARG A 24 7.17 22.98 2.87
N SER A 25 5.88 23.27 2.69
CA SER A 25 4.81 22.28 2.80
C SER A 25 4.79 21.25 1.64
N LEU A 26 5.43 21.59 0.50
CA LEU A 26 5.52 20.73 -0.68
C LEU A 26 6.91 20.11 -0.78
N GLY A 27 6.97 18.78 -0.74
CA GLY A 27 8.17 17.97 -0.98
C GLY A 27 8.37 17.70 -2.48
N LEU A 28 7.89 16.56 -2.96
CA LEU A 28 7.80 16.21 -4.37
C LEU A 28 6.55 16.86 -4.98
N THR A 29 6.65 17.27 -6.25
CA THR A 29 5.43 17.60 -6.99
C THR A 29 4.61 16.34 -7.24
N ALA A 30 3.28 16.48 -7.39
CA ALA A 30 2.40 15.34 -7.69
C ALA A 30 2.90 14.54 -8.91
N LYS A 31 3.37 15.23 -9.96
CA LYS A 31 3.95 14.58 -11.15
C LYS A 31 5.20 13.75 -10.82
N GLN A 32 6.13 14.30 -10.02
CA GLN A 32 7.34 13.59 -9.62
C GLN A 32 7.01 12.35 -8.79
N LYS A 33 6.09 12.47 -7.82
CA LYS A 33 5.64 11.36 -6.97
C LYS A 33 5.03 10.24 -7.82
N ILE A 34 4.13 10.56 -8.74
CA ILE A 34 3.51 9.58 -9.64
C ILE A 34 4.53 8.93 -10.58
N ILE A 35 5.47 9.67 -11.16
CA ILE A 35 6.52 9.10 -12.03
C ILE A 35 7.36 8.06 -11.28
N LEU A 36 7.77 8.37 -10.03
CA LEU A 36 8.52 7.42 -9.21
C LEU A 36 7.70 6.18 -8.86
N GLN A 37 6.42 6.35 -8.50
CA GLN A 37 5.50 5.25 -8.23
C GLN A 37 5.28 4.37 -9.47
N VAL A 38 5.09 4.96 -10.65
CA VAL A 38 4.95 4.24 -11.93
C VAL A 38 6.22 3.45 -12.24
N ALA A 39 7.39 4.06 -12.13
CA ALA A 39 8.67 3.39 -12.40
C ALA A 39 8.90 2.20 -11.46
N LEU A 40 8.65 2.39 -10.14
CA LEU A 40 8.78 1.33 -9.14
C LEU A 40 7.75 0.22 -9.36
N SER A 41 6.49 0.56 -9.59
CA SER A 41 5.42 -0.40 -9.82
C SER A 41 5.65 -1.20 -11.11
N PHE A 42 6.15 -0.56 -12.16
CA PHE A 42 6.53 -1.25 -13.39
C PHE A 42 7.65 -2.25 -13.15
N LEU A 43 8.71 -1.84 -12.42
CA LEU A 43 9.81 -2.74 -12.06
C LEU A 43 9.30 -3.95 -11.29
N ILE A 44 8.47 -3.75 -10.26
CA ILE A 44 7.91 -4.84 -9.46
C ILE A 44 7.03 -5.74 -10.31
N ALA A 45 6.13 -5.16 -11.15
CA ALA A 45 5.25 -5.94 -12.01
C ALA A 45 6.01 -6.80 -13.02
N ILE A 46 7.08 -6.28 -13.63
CA ILE A 46 7.95 -7.06 -14.52
C ILE A 46 8.65 -8.18 -13.77
N LEU A 47 9.22 -7.92 -12.60
CA LEU A 47 9.85 -8.97 -11.79
C LEU A 47 8.84 -10.08 -11.41
N CYS A 48 7.64 -9.70 -10.96
CA CYS A 48 6.59 -10.66 -10.68
C CYS A 48 6.15 -11.42 -11.94
N PHE A 49 6.07 -10.77 -13.10
CA PHE A 49 5.73 -11.43 -14.36
C PHE A 49 6.77 -12.48 -14.77
N ILE A 50 8.06 -12.20 -14.50
CA ILE A 50 9.16 -13.12 -14.83
C ILE A 50 9.22 -14.29 -13.83
N PHE A 51 9.08 -14.02 -12.52
CA PHE A 51 9.34 -15.00 -11.46
C PHE A 51 8.08 -15.60 -10.83
N GLN A 52 6.95 -14.89 -10.90
CA GLN A 52 5.67 -15.27 -10.29
C GLN A 52 4.50 -15.07 -11.27
N ASN A 53 4.62 -15.59 -12.48
CA ASN A 53 3.70 -15.33 -13.59
C ASN A 53 2.22 -15.53 -13.22
N ASP A 54 1.90 -16.59 -12.48
CA ASP A 54 0.51 -16.92 -12.12
C ASP A 54 -0.16 -15.86 -11.25
N THR A 55 0.57 -15.17 -10.37
CA THR A 55 0.00 -14.14 -9.49
C THR A 55 -0.36 -12.85 -10.23
N ILE A 56 0.32 -12.59 -11.34
CA ILE A 56 0.09 -11.41 -12.19
C ILE A 56 -0.92 -11.70 -13.30
N THR A 57 -0.82 -12.89 -13.90
CA THR A 57 -1.64 -13.22 -15.07
C THR A 57 -3.00 -13.81 -14.72
N LYS A 58 -3.18 -14.29 -13.48
CA LYS A 58 -4.43 -14.94 -13.01
C LYS A 58 -4.98 -14.19 -11.80
N LEU A 59 -5.94 -13.33 -12.02
CA LEU A 59 -6.64 -12.60 -10.95
C LEU A 59 -7.73 -13.46 -10.32
N TRP A 60 -7.62 -13.74 -9.03
CA TRP A 60 -8.66 -14.41 -8.27
C TRP A 60 -9.83 -13.46 -7.96
N ILE A 61 -11.06 -13.90 -8.27
CA ILE A 61 -12.27 -13.16 -7.88
C ILE A 61 -12.65 -13.60 -6.46
N PRO A 62 -12.69 -12.67 -5.49
CA PRO A 62 -13.01 -12.98 -4.10
C PRO A 62 -14.33 -13.77 -3.98
N PHE A 63 -14.35 -14.74 -3.06
CA PHE A 63 -15.48 -15.62 -2.76
C PHE A 63 -15.96 -16.53 -3.90
N THR A 64 -15.13 -16.73 -4.94
CA THR A 64 -15.40 -17.65 -6.03
C THR A 64 -14.18 -18.53 -6.31
N ASP A 65 -14.38 -19.63 -7.05
CA ASP A 65 -13.28 -20.45 -7.55
C ASP A 65 -12.73 -19.94 -8.89
N ILE A 66 -13.16 -18.76 -9.33
CA ILE A 66 -12.83 -18.20 -10.63
C ILE A 66 -11.51 -17.44 -10.55
N ARG A 67 -10.59 -17.79 -11.45
CA ARG A 67 -9.36 -17.02 -11.72
C ARG A 67 -9.40 -16.51 -13.16
N LEU A 68 -9.51 -15.18 -13.29
CA LEU A 68 -9.49 -14.52 -14.60
C LEU A 68 -8.08 -14.51 -15.16
N ASN A 69 -7.88 -15.10 -16.32
CA ASN A 69 -6.61 -15.00 -17.03
C ASN A 69 -6.54 -13.67 -17.78
N VAL A 70 -5.75 -12.74 -17.27
CA VAL A 70 -5.55 -11.40 -17.86
C VAL A 70 -4.26 -11.32 -18.66
N SER A 71 -3.46 -12.39 -18.68
CA SER A 71 -2.21 -12.46 -19.45
C SER A 71 -1.32 -11.23 -19.20
N ILE A 72 -0.75 -10.64 -20.26
CA ILE A 72 0.14 -9.48 -20.17
C ILE A 72 -0.55 -8.22 -19.60
N LEU A 73 -1.88 -8.13 -19.72
CA LEU A 73 -2.65 -7.03 -19.09
C LEU A 73 -2.56 -7.04 -17.56
N GLY A 74 -2.12 -8.12 -16.97
CA GLY A 74 -1.82 -8.19 -15.55
C GLY A 74 -0.78 -7.14 -15.10
N ILE A 75 0.19 -6.81 -15.96
CA ILE A 75 1.22 -5.80 -15.65
C ILE A 75 0.59 -4.43 -15.35
N PRO A 76 -0.13 -3.78 -16.28
CA PRO A 76 -0.74 -2.47 -16.01
C PRO A 76 -1.81 -2.53 -14.91
N ILE A 77 -2.53 -3.64 -14.76
CA ILE A 77 -3.50 -3.82 -13.66
C ILE A 77 -2.78 -3.80 -12.30
N MET A 78 -1.70 -4.57 -12.16
CA MET A 78 -0.93 -4.59 -10.92
C MET A 78 -0.28 -3.24 -10.60
N MET A 79 0.23 -2.54 -11.62
CA MET A 79 0.75 -1.18 -11.45
C MET A 79 -0.33 -0.25 -10.87
N PHE A 80 -1.54 -0.30 -11.45
CA PHE A 80 -2.68 0.49 -10.96
C PHE A 80 -3.03 0.15 -9.51
N ILE A 81 -3.09 -1.14 -9.17
CA ILE A 81 -3.39 -1.60 -7.81
C ILE A 81 -2.30 -1.14 -6.83
N MET A 82 -1.01 -1.27 -7.18
CA MET A 82 0.10 -0.82 -6.33
C MET A 82 0.05 0.68 -6.06
N ILE A 83 -0.10 1.48 -7.10
CA ILE A 83 -0.16 2.94 -6.99
C ILE A 83 -1.42 3.35 -6.21
N GLY A 84 -2.58 2.76 -6.54
CA GLY A 84 -3.84 3.04 -5.88
C GLY A 84 -3.80 2.71 -4.39
N THR A 85 -3.33 1.51 -4.02
CA THR A 85 -3.23 1.09 -2.61
C THR A 85 -2.26 1.98 -1.82
N SER A 86 -1.07 2.23 -2.37
CA SER A 86 -0.09 3.07 -1.67
C SER A 86 -0.59 4.49 -1.42
N ASN A 87 -1.26 5.10 -2.41
CA ASN A 87 -1.84 6.42 -2.24
C ASN A 87 -3.08 6.41 -1.35
N ALA A 88 -3.92 5.37 -1.37
CA ALA A 88 -5.07 5.25 -0.49
C ALA A 88 -4.67 5.19 0.99
N VAL A 89 -3.64 4.39 1.33
CA VAL A 89 -3.08 4.35 2.69
C VAL A 89 -2.49 5.70 3.07
N ASN A 90 -1.78 6.36 2.16
CA ASN A 90 -1.21 7.70 2.40
C ASN A 90 -2.29 8.75 2.63
N LEU A 91 -3.41 8.73 1.90
CA LEU A 91 -4.55 9.63 2.12
C LEU A 91 -5.27 9.35 3.44
N THR A 92 -5.27 8.10 3.92
CA THR A 92 -5.85 7.72 5.22
C THR A 92 -5.02 8.25 6.40
N ASP A 93 -3.76 8.61 6.20
CA ASP A 93 -2.88 9.19 7.23
C ASP A 93 -3.15 10.70 7.48
N GLY A 94 -4.39 11.13 7.32
CA GLY A 94 -4.82 12.51 7.54
C GLY A 94 -5.22 12.85 8.98
N LEU A 95 -5.41 11.86 9.84
CA LEU A 95 -5.80 12.01 11.24
C LEU A 95 -4.93 11.14 12.15
N ASP A 96 -4.68 11.63 13.37
CA ASP A 96 -3.88 10.94 14.39
C ASP A 96 -4.34 9.49 14.59
N GLY A 97 -3.45 8.55 14.30
CA GLY A 97 -3.68 7.12 14.50
C GLY A 97 -4.60 6.44 13.50
N LEU A 98 -5.26 7.14 12.58
CA LEU A 98 -6.26 6.54 11.70
C LEU A 98 -5.63 5.47 10.79
N SER A 99 -4.61 5.83 10.01
CA SER A 99 -3.92 4.87 9.12
C SER A 99 -3.32 3.70 9.89
N THR A 100 -2.73 3.97 11.05
CA THR A 100 -2.15 2.95 11.93
C THR A 100 -3.21 1.96 12.43
N GLN A 101 -4.35 2.46 12.93
CA GLN A 101 -5.45 1.62 13.44
C GLN A 101 -6.09 0.78 12.35
N VAL A 102 -6.33 1.37 11.17
CA VAL A 102 -6.89 0.66 10.00
C VAL A 102 -5.95 -0.45 9.52
N SER A 103 -4.63 -0.25 9.63
CA SER A 103 -3.62 -1.25 9.23
C SER A 103 -3.63 -2.51 10.10
N ILE A 104 -4.03 -2.42 11.38
CA ILE A 104 -4.05 -3.55 12.31
C ILE A 104 -4.94 -4.70 11.80
N PRO A 105 -6.25 -4.51 11.57
CA PRO A 105 -7.09 -5.59 11.06
C PRO A 105 -6.67 -6.07 9.66
N VAL A 106 -6.06 -5.21 8.85
CA VAL A 106 -5.53 -5.59 7.53
C VAL A 106 -4.40 -6.61 7.69
N PHE A 107 -3.38 -6.33 8.51
CA PHE A 107 -2.28 -7.28 8.73
C PHE A 107 -2.72 -8.52 9.49
N LEU A 108 -3.65 -8.42 10.45
CA LEU A 108 -4.27 -9.60 11.10
C LEU A 108 -4.95 -10.52 10.09
N THR A 109 -5.66 -9.95 9.12
CA THR A 109 -6.32 -10.75 8.08
C THR A 109 -5.29 -11.44 7.18
N PHE A 110 -4.19 -10.77 6.82
CA PHE A 110 -3.11 -11.41 6.07
C PHE A 110 -2.46 -12.58 6.83
N ILE A 111 -2.26 -12.45 8.14
CA ILE A 111 -1.76 -13.55 8.98
C ILE A 111 -2.72 -14.75 8.91
N ILE A 112 -4.03 -14.50 9.08
CA ILE A 112 -5.05 -15.56 9.08
C ILE A 112 -5.17 -16.24 7.70
N LEU A 113 -5.04 -15.48 6.62
CA LEU A 113 -5.17 -15.98 5.25
C LEU A 113 -3.87 -16.55 4.68
N SER A 114 -2.75 -16.36 5.36
CA SER A 114 -1.45 -16.81 4.90
C SER A 114 -1.39 -18.34 4.77
N GLN A 115 -0.84 -18.81 3.67
CA GLN A 115 -0.65 -20.24 3.38
C GLN A 115 0.83 -20.65 3.48
N ASN A 116 1.73 -19.70 3.70
CA ASN A 116 3.16 -19.93 3.85
C ASN A 116 3.74 -19.08 4.99
N ILE A 117 4.81 -19.59 5.59
CA ILE A 117 5.46 -18.99 6.76
C ILE A 117 6.07 -17.61 6.47
N GLU A 118 6.46 -17.35 5.23
CA GLU A 118 7.13 -16.11 4.83
C GLU A 118 6.15 -14.92 4.83
N ASP A 119 4.95 -15.12 4.27
CA ASP A 119 3.89 -14.11 4.28
C ASP A 119 3.35 -13.88 5.70
N GLU A 120 3.14 -14.98 6.46
CA GLU A 120 2.70 -14.91 7.86
C GLU A 120 3.70 -14.13 8.72
N LEU A 121 4.99 -14.45 8.60
CA LEU A 121 6.06 -13.78 9.35
C LEU A 121 6.13 -12.29 8.98
N PHE A 122 6.10 -11.99 7.69
CA PHE A 122 6.15 -10.60 7.22
C PHE A 122 4.95 -9.80 7.71
N ALA A 123 3.73 -10.35 7.60
CA ALA A 123 2.51 -9.71 8.09
C ALA A 123 2.55 -9.51 9.61
N SER A 124 3.10 -10.49 10.36
CA SER A 124 3.26 -10.41 11.82
C SER A 124 4.27 -9.33 12.23
N ILE A 125 5.38 -9.19 11.50
CA ILE A 125 6.36 -8.11 11.73
C ILE A 125 5.72 -6.74 11.47
N MET A 126 4.96 -6.61 10.38
CA MET A 126 4.26 -5.37 10.06
C MET A 126 3.19 -5.04 11.11
N LEU A 127 2.43 -6.04 11.57
CA LEU A 127 1.46 -5.89 12.65
C LEU A 127 2.14 -5.39 13.94
N GLY A 128 3.22 -6.03 14.36
CA GLY A 128 3.99 -5.60 15.53
C GLY A 128 4.51 -4.16 15.39
N SER A 129 4.96 -3.79 14.20
CA SER A 129 5.46 -2.44 13.91
C SER A 129 4.36 -1.38 14.03
N VAL A 130 3.16 -1.62 13.44
CA VAL A 130 2.04 -0.67 13.54
C VAL A 130 1.46 -0.60 14.95
N LEU A 131 1.41 -1.72 15.69
CA LEU A 131 1.00 -1.73 17.10
C LEU A 131 1.97 -0.92 17.97
N GLY A 132 3.27 -1.10 17.79
CA GLY A 132 4.28 -0.32 18.52
C GLY A 132 4.22 1.17 18.17
N PHE A 133 4.03 1.50 16.89
CA PHE A 133 3.91 2.88 16.44
C PHE A 133 2.63 3.55 16.92
N LEU A 134 1.50 2.81 17.04
CA LEU A 134 0.22 3.31 17.50
C LEU A 134 0.32 3.95 18.88
N PHE A 135 1.21 3.46 19.74
CA PHE A 135 1.43 4.03 21.07
C PHE A 135 1.83 5.52 21.02
N TYR A 136 2.59 5.90 20.01
CA TYR A 136 3.03 7.29 19.81
C TYR A 136 2.13 8.09 18.86
N ASN A 137 1.38 7.40 18.01
CA ASN A 137 0.57 8.01 16.95
C ASN A 137 -0.91 8.14 17.31
N SER A 138 -1.37 7.54 18.43
CA SER A 138 -2.73 7.73 18.94
C SER A 138 -3.01 9.17 19.33
N ASN A 139 -4.26 9.61 19.15
CA ASN A 139 -4.67 10.99 19.45
C ASN A 139 -4.61 11.30 20.97
N PRO A 140 -3.95 12.40 21.39
CA PRO A 140 -3.15 13.32 20.58
C PRO A 140 -1.78 12.72 20.21
N ALA A 141 -1.45 12.71 18.93
CA ALA A 141 -0.24 12.08 18.45
C ALA A 141 1.03 12.85 18.90
N SER A 142 2.01 12.10 19.44
CA SER A 142 3.35 12.63 19.73
C SER A 142 4.33 12.46 18.58
N VAL A 143 4.06 11.51 17.66
CA VAL A 143 4.83 11.23 16.45
C VAL A 143 3.88 11.01 15.28
N PHE A 144 4.15 11.69 14.16
CA PHE A 144 3.39 11.54 12.92
C PHE A 144 4.06 10.52 12.00
N MET A 145 3.25 9.75 11.26
CA MET A 145 3.73 8.71 10.35
C MET A 145 4.41 9.31 9.11
N GLY A 146 3.82 10.34 8.53
CA GLY A 146 4.25 10.99 7.31
C GLY A 146 4.13 10.11 6.06
N ASP A 147 4.56 10.67 4.92
CA ASP A 147 4.54 9.95 3.65
C ASP A 147 5.47 8.73 3.67
N THR A 148 6.55 8.78 4.44
CA THR A 148 7.51 7.67 4.61
C THR A 148 6.82 6.42 5.14
N GLY A 149 6.12 6.53 6.25
CA GLY A 149 5.49 5.38 6.92
C GLY A 149 4.23 4.93 6.18
N SER A 150 3.36 5.85 5.81
CA SER A 150 2.09 5.52 5.16
C SER A 150 2.28 4.87 3.79
N MET A 151 3.24 5.34 2.98
CA MET A 151 3.57 4.69 1.71
C MET A 151 4.27 3.35 1.90
N ALA A 152 5.11 3.18 2.94
CA ALA A 152 5.70 1.89 3.28
C ALA A 152 4.63 0.86 3.66
N ILE A 153 3.66 1.25 4.49
CA ILE A 153 2.51 0.40 4.85
C ILE A 153 1.72 0.03 3.59
N GLY A 154 1.40 1.01 2.72
CA GLY A 154 0.71 0.74 1.47
C GLY A 154 1.47 -0.24 0.56
N GLY A 155 2.80 -0.10 0.47
CA GLY A 155 3.68 -1.02 -0.23
C GLY A 155 3.67 -2.43 0.37
N ALA A 156 3.66 -2.54 1.71
CA ALA A 156 3.57 -3.81 2.42
C ALA A 156 2.23 -4.51 2.17
N VAL A 157 1.13 -3.77 2.29
CA VAL A 157 -0.24 -4.27 2.07
C VAL A 157 -0.40 -4.81 0.65
N VAL A 158 -0.03 -4.03 -0.36
CA VAL A 158 -0.16 -4.49 -1.75
C VAL A 158 0.85 -5.59 -2.08
N GLY A 159 2.06 -5.55 -1.51
CA GLY A 159 3.05 -6.60 -1.68
C GLY A 159 2.57 -7.96 -1.18
N LEU A 160 1.97 -8.01 0.03
CA LEU A 160 1.34 -9.22 0.57
C LEU A 160 0.21 -9.72 -0.33
N ALA A 161 -0.69 -8.84 -0.76
CA ALA A 161 -1.81 -9.23 -1.60
C ALA A 161 -1.37 -9.79 -2.96
N ILE A 162 -0.30 -9.25 -3.56
CA ILE A 162 0.30 -9.78 -4.78
C ILE A 162 0.91 -11.15 -4.52
N ASN A 163 1.74 -11.28 -3.48
CA ASN A 163 2.43 -12.53 -3.17
C ASN A 163 1.45 -13.68 -2.88
N MET A 164 0.37 -13.38 -2.16
CA MET A 164 -0.70 -14.33 -1.83
C MET A 164 -1.70 -14.56 -3.00
N GLY A 165 -1.61 -13.80 -4.10
CA GLY A 165 -2.53 -13.90 -5.25
C GLY A 165 -3.96 -13.43 -4.96
N ILE A 166 -4.16 -12.55 -3.99
CA ILE A 166 -5.48 -12.05 -3.53
C ILE A 166 -5.66 -10.53 -3.77
N THR A 167 -5.05 -10.00 -4.83
CA THR A 167 -5.01 -8.57 -5.11
C THR A 167 -6.37 -7.88 -5.18
N LEU A 168 -7.39 -8.52 -5.78
CA LEU A 168 -8.74 -7.95 -5.85
C LEU A 168 -9.44 -7.94 -4.49
N PHE A 169 -9.02 -8.79 -3.55
CA PHE A 169 -9.55 -8.81 -2.20
C PHE A 169 -9.18 -7.54 -1.41
N LEU A 170 -8.15 -6.79 -1.86
CA LEU A 170 -7.78 -5.51 -1.26
C LEU A 170 -8.91 -4.48 -1.24
N ILE A 171 -9.84 -4.53 -2.20
CA ILE A 171 -11.00 -3.62 -2.22
C ILE A 171 -11.86 -3.83 -0.97
N ILE A 172 -11.97 -5.07 -0.52
CA ILE A 172 -12.75 -5.44 0.67
C ILE A 172 -11.92 -5.27 1.94
N LEU A 173 -10.72 -5.87 1.95
CA LEU A 173 -9.81 -5.83 3.08
C LEU A 173 -9.37 -4.40 3.43
N GLY A 174 -9.08 -3.59 2.41
CA GLY A 174 -8.73 -2.19 2.51
C GLY A 174 -9.91 -1.24 2.37
N GLY A 175 -11.14 -1.69 2.68
CA GLY A 175 -12.37 -0.91 2.45
C GLY A 175 -12.35 0.48 3.07
N VAL A 176 -11.73 0.65 4.24
CA VAL A 176 -11.56 1.97 4.87
C VAL A 176 -10.60 2.84 4.06
N TYR A 177 -9.46 2.30 3.59
CA TYR A 177 -8.54 3.05 2.72
C TYR A 177 -9.22 3.49 1.42
N VAL A 178 -10.05 2.60 0.83
CA VAL A 178 -10.83 2.93 -0.38
C VAL A 178 -11.86 4.02 -0.10
N ALA A 179 -12.58 3.94 1.03
CA ALA A 179 -13.56 4.94 1.42
C ALA A 179 -12.94 6.32 1.65
N GLU A 180 -11.80 6.38 2.36
CA GLU A 180 -11.05 7.62 2.59
C GLU A 180 -10.54 8.22 1.26
N ALA A 181 -9.94 7.40 0.39
CA ALA A 181 -9.46 7.87 -0.91
C ALA A 181 -10.61 8.41 -1.78
N LEU A 182 -11.75 7.72 -1.83
CA LEU A 182 -12.93 8.17 -2.56
C LEU A 182 -13.50 9.45 -1.97
N SER A 183 -13.56 9.57 -0.64
CA SER A 183 -14.00 10.79 0.04
C SER A 183 -13.18 12.01 -0.37
N VAL A 184 -11.85 11.88 -0.35
CA VAL A 184 -10.92 12.94 -0.75
C VAL A 184 -11.10 13.29 -2.24
N ILE A 185 -11.20 12.28 -3.14
CA ILE A 185 -11.39 12.51 -4.57
C ILE A 185 -12.70 13.27 -4.84
N ILE A 186 -13.81 12.86 -4.20
CA ILE A 186 -15.12 13.50 -4.35
C ILE A 186 -15.06 14.94 -3.82
N GLN A 187 -14.44 15.17 -2.67
CA GLN A 187 -14.28 16.52 -2.12
C GLN A 187 -13.50 17.43 -3.07
N VAL A 188 -12.36 16.99 -3.57
CA VAL A 188 -11.54 17.78 -4.51
C VAL A 188 -12.26 18.03 -5.84
N ALA A 189 -13.05 17.07 -6.33
CA ALA A 189 -13.80 17.21 -7.58
C ALA A 189 -15.04 18.10 -7.46
N SER A 190 -15.53 18.32 -6.24
CA SER A 190 -16.72 19.14 -5.97
C SER A 190 -16.42 20.63 -5.72
N TYR A 191 -15.13 20.99 -5.61
CA TYR A 191 -14.64 22.36 -5.46
C TYR A 191 -14.11 22.91 -6.78
#